data_0670b470e287d0ad00234f8c9e124ad8
#
_entry.id   0670b470e287d0ad00234f8c9e124ad8
#
_cell.length_a   1.000
_cell.length_b   1.000
_cell.length_c   1.000
_cell.angle_alpha   90.00
_cell.angle_beta   90.00
_cell.angle_gamma   90.00
#
_symmetry.space_group_name_H-M   'P 1'
#
loop_
_entity.id
_entity.type
_entity.pdbx_description
1 polymer ?
#
loop_
_entity_poly.entity_id
_entity_poly.type
_entity_poly.pdbx_seq_one_letter_code
_entity_poly.pdbx_strand_id
1 'polypeptide(L)'
;MNKAVKVAIWVAVGVLASIVLMRVVGSIRSAQVMDPKEDEHAQNALVLMQKPFVEQQGRNMWAALITLTQPNLTPEQRQTVADDYTEQFNHWYEHTYVDFYLKSGGGLRLVPSEEEPEAPKPPLPYVSDEYRLPASANNKALCTNADIANCLNIVREQPQATEQALAPYADVLEQIAALAQYDYYHVPLLNTVATPIPSFQSLFVSRSAHALTHINGHSDQALTGLCRDAHTARVLIANSNHLVAMMVGVRLLSSSLDVAAQIIAELPLDAALPPSCAKAFAPLTAETINLSLCSAMRGEFTALHSIIELEKKSLIYNQQVQPENVSDLDNVLLVVAAEKAAVCWPQIQPTLLKDEKFVTPAIAVSTWRQQCRNRMRMLKSENKIAYGIACGLAQAGTGFDHADYVHRMQDTNAQLQMMQVLLWLRQQPNLPQRLTSHYLQSSVPKDLYSSTQRPLTLSEDGSELNIPAYKKDSRERGLRLPLPQALRYGEIE
;
A
#
# COMPACT_ATOMS: atom_id res chain seq x y z
N MET A 1 -39.46 13.11 64.22
CA MET A 1 -38.44 12.67 63.26
C MET A 1 -37.12 13.32 63.61
N ASN A 2 -36.12 12.55 63.97
CA ASN A 2 -34.84 13.00 64.49
C ASN A 2 -34.07 13.81 63.43
N LYS A 3 -33.38 14.93 63.78
CA LYS A 3 -32.64 15.79 62.85
C LYS A 3 -31.66 14.95 61.94
N ALA A 4 -31.08 13.91 62.52
CA ALA A 4 -30.19 12.99 61.80
C ALA A 4 -30.90 12.24 60.65
N VAL A 5 -32.15 11.85 60.83
CA VAL A 5 -32.95 11.15 59.79
C VAL A 5 -33.32 12.09 58.64
N LYS A 6 -33.62 13.35 58.95
CA LYS A 6 -33.86 14.37 57.88
C LYS A 6 -32.62 14.63 57.03
N VAL A 7 -31.46 14.74 57.64
CA VAL A 7 -30.20 14.95 56.94
C VAL A 7 -29.84 13.73 56.04
N ALA A 8 -30.02 12.50 56.54
CA ALA A 8 -29.80 11.29 55.79
C ALA A 8 -30.71 11.19 54.54
N ILE A 9 -32.00 11.55 54.69
CA ILE A 9 -32.95 11.58 53.56
C ILE A 9 -32.52 12.64 52.51
N TRP A 10 -32.13 13.83 52.93
CA TRP A 10 -31.68 14.85 51.96
C TRP A 10 -30.38 14.49 51.25
N VAL A 11 -29.44 13.81 51.91
CA VAL A 11 -28.23 13.27 51.31
C VAL A 11 -28.55 12.18 50.29
N ALA A 12 -29.46 11.24 50.66
CA ALA A 12 -29.89 10.19 49.75
C ALA A 12 -30.62 10.72 48.50
N VAL A 13 -31.49 11.74 48.69
CA VAL A 13 -32.16 12.42 47.54
C VAL A 13 -31.18 13.15 46.69
N GLY A 14 -30.18 13.82 47.24
CA GLY A 14 -29.12 14.53 46.51
C GLY A 14 -28.26 13.54 45.68
N VAL A 15 -27.89 12.40 46.25
CA VAL A 15 -27.12 11.35 45.51
C VAL A 15 -27.98 10.73 44.40
N LEU A 16 -29.26 10.43 44.64
CA LEU A 16 -30.16 9.94 43.60
C LEU A 16 -30.38 10.96 42.48
N ALA A 17 -30.58 12.21 42.81
CA ALA A 17 -30.70 13.28 41.82
C ALA A 17 -29.41 13.45 40.99
N SER A 18 -28.23 13.34 41.61
CA SER A 18 -26.93 13.39 40.91
C SER A 18 -26.73 12.18 39.97
N ILE A 19 -27.16 10.96 40.39
CA ILE A 19 -27.09 9.76 39.53
C ILE A 19 -28.05 9.88 38.34
N VAL A 20 -29.26 10.39 38.57
CA VAL A 20 -30.25 10.63 37.50
C VAL A 20 -29.72 11.72 36.54
N LEU A 21 -29.16 12.80 37.07
CA LEU A 21 -28.58 13.87 36.26
C LEU A 21 -27.39 13.35 35.40
N MET A 22 -26.48 12.56 35.99
CA MET A 22 -25.39 11.93 35.26
C MET A 22 -25.89 10.95 34.20
N ARG A 23 -26.97 10.19 34.45
CA ARG A 23 -27.59 9.33 33.43
C ARG A 23 -28.27 10.15 32.33
N VAL A 24 -28.95 11.24 32.65
CA VAL A 24 -29.61 12.13 31.69
C VAL A 24 -28.55 12.87 30.85
N VAL A 25 -27.53 13.41 31.50
CA VAL A 25 -26.40 14.09 30.78
C VAL A 25 -25.61 13.08 29.94
N GLY A 26 -25.42 11.84 30.43
CA GLY A 26 -24.83 10.75 29.66
C GLY A 26 -25.71 10.33 28.47
N SER A 27 -27.04 10.32 28.62
CA SER A 27 -28.01 10.04 27.54
C SER A 27 -28.09 11.19 26.54
N ILE A 28 -28.04 12.46 27.00
CA ILE A 28 -28.03 13.63 26.13
C ILE A 28 -26.71 13.70 25.35
N ARG A 29 -25.56 13.43 26.00
CA ARG A 29 -24.28 13.33 25.28
C ARG A 29 -24.22 12.16 24.30
N SER A 30 -24.92 11.05 24.58
CA SER A 30 -25.04 9.94 23.63
C SER A 30 -26.03 10.21 22.49
N ALA A 31 -26.98 11.15 22.68
CA ALA A 31 -27.95 11.55 21.67
C ALA A 31 -27.44 12.70 20.74
N GLN A 32 -26.35 13.38 21.13
CA GLN A 32 -25.70 14.40 20.28
C GLN A 32 -24.61 13.85 19.37
N VAL A 33 -24.58 12.54 19.17
CA VAL A 33 -23.70 11.98 18.18
C VAL A 33 -24.38 12.13 16.83
N MET A 34 -23.81 12.96 15.98
CA MET A 34 -24.27 13.20 14.62
C MET A 34 -24.50 11.87 13.91
N ASP A 35 -25.70 11.70 13.35
CA ASP A 35 -25.96 10.58 12.42
C ASP A 35 -24.95 10.73 11.26
N PRO A 36 -24.18 9.70 10.89
CA PRO A 36 -23.29 9.77 9.76
C PRO A 36 -23.96 10.28 8.47
N LYS A 37 -25.27 10.11 8.35
CA LYS A 37 -26.08 10.66 7.25
C LYS A 37 -26.20 12.17 7.26
N GLU A 38 -26.08 12.81 8.42
CA GLU A 38 -26.12 14.25 8.61
C GLU A 38 -24.72 14.89 8.56
N ASP A 39 -23.67 14.07 8.54
CA ASP A 39 -22.28 14.53 8.43
C ASP A 39 -21.95 14.86 6.96
N GLU A 40 -21.94 16.14 6.61
CA GLU A 40 -21.58 16.62 5.28
C GLU A 40 -20.19 16.13 4.84
N HIS A 41 -19.25 16.01 5.76
CA HIS A 41 -17.91 15.50 5.45
C HIS A 41 -17.95 14.02 5.02
N ALA A 42 -18.73 13.20 5.70
CA ALA A 42 -18.91 11.79 5.35
C ALA A 42 -19.64 11.63 4.00
N GLN A 43 -20.64 12.47 3.73
CA GLN A 43 -21.33 12.49 2.43
C GLN A 43 -20.38 12.89 1.30
N ASN A 44 -19.62 13.95 1.48
CA ASN A 44 -18.62 14.39 0.49
C ASN A 44 -17.53 13.32 0.27
N ALA A 45 -17.11 12.62 1.32
CA ALA A 45 -16.20 11.49 1.24
C ALA A 45 -16.78 10.33 0.42
N LEU A 46 -18.06 9.98 0.63
CA LEU A 46 -18.75 8.95 -0.14
C LEU A 46 -18.79 9.31 -1.64
N VAL A 47 -19.19 10.54 -1.97
CA VAL A 47 -19.19 11.04 -3.35
C VAL A 47 -17.79 10.96 -3.96
N LEU A 48 -16.75 11.30 -3.20
CA LEU A 48 -15.35 11.23 -3.64
C LEU A 48 -14.91 9.78 -3.90
N MET A 49 -15.28 8.84 -3.03
CA MET A 49 -14.90 7.43 -3.15
C MET A 49 -15.66 6.71 -4.27
N GLN A 50 -16.86 7.16 -4.62
CA GLN A 50 -17.68 6.58 -5.69
C GLN A 50 -17.38 7.16 -7.08
N LYS A 51 -16.49 8.15 -7.21
CA LYS A 51 -16.11 8.67 -8.53
C LYS A 51 -15.56 7.54 -9.41
N PRO A 52 -15.96 7.45 -10.67
CA PRO A 52 -15.43 6.47 -11.60
C PRO A 52 -13.90 6.67 -11.77
N PHE A 53 -13.18 5.58 -12.02
CA PHE A 53 -11.77 5.69 -12.40
C PHE A 53 -11.65 6.42 -13.73
N VAL A 54 -10.62 7.26 -13.83
CA VAL A 54 -10.33 7.96 -15.09
C VAL A 54 -9.80 6.93 -16.09
N GLU A 55 -10.40 6.90 -17.27
CA GLU A 55 -9.89 6.06 -18.34
C GLU A 55 -8.46 6.47 -18.71
N GLN A 56 -7.57 5.49 -18.73
CA GLN A 56 -6.16 5.70 -19.05
C GLN A 56 -5.93 5.43 -20.52
N GLN A 57 -5.05 6.24 -21.13
CA GLN A 57 -4.64 6.03 -22.52
C GLN A 57 -3.36 5.19 -22.58
N GLY A 58 -3.21 4.39 -23.66
CA GLY A 58 -2.05 3.55 -23.87
C GLY A 58 -2.31 2.08 -23.54
N ARG A 59 -1.23 1.35 -23.24
CA ARG A 59 -1.26 -0.10 -22.98
C ARG A 59 -1.36 -0.40 -21.51
N ASN A 60 -2.38 -1.20 -21.14
CA ASN A 60 -2.57 -1.69 -19.78
C ASN A 60 -1.62 -2.85 -19.47
N MET A 61 -0.86 -2.75 -18.39
CA MET A 61 0.06 -3.79 -17.92
C MET A 61 -0.65 -5.05 -17.39
N TRP A 62 -1.95 -4.99 -17.10
CA TRP A 62 -2.72 -6.10 -16.53
C TRP A 62 -2.52 -7.42 -17.25
N ALA A 63 -2.73 -7.42 -18.59
CA ALA A 63 -2.61 -8.63 -19.40
C ALA A 63 -1.21 -9.26 -19.30
N ALA A 64 -0.17 -8.45 -19.30
CA ALA A 64 1.21 -8.92 -19.17
C ALA A 64 1.49 -9.51 -17.79
N LEU A 65 0.92 -8.93 -16.73
CA LEU A 65 1.16 -9.41 -15.36
C LEU A 65 0.43 -10.71 -15.05
N ILE A 66 -0.81 -10.89 -15.48
CA ILE A 66 -1.53 -12.15 -15.23
C ILE A 66 -1.02 -13.33 -16.06
N THR A 67 -0.33 -13.03 -17.16
CA THR A 67 0.29 -14.03 -18.03
C THR A 67 1.81 -14.07 -17.91
N LEU A 68 2.38 -13.43 -16.87
CA LEU A 68 3.83 -13.21 -16.72
C LEU A 68 4.65 -14.51 -16.78
N THR A 69 4.12 -15.58 -16.23
CA THR A 69 4.80 -16.89 -16.20
C THR A 69 4.54 -17.74 -17.45
N GLN A 70 3.74 -17.27 -18.40
CA GLN A 70 3.48 -17.98 -19.65
C GLN A 70 4.48 -17.52 -20.72
N PRO A 71 5.43 -18.38 -21.10
CA PRO A 71 6.38 -18.07 -22.15
C PRO A 71 5.67 -18.01 -23.52
N ASN A 72 6.34 -17.39 -24.48
CA ASN A 72 5.99 -17.42 -25.90
C ASN A 72 4.63 -16.82 -26.32
N LEU A 73 3.94 -16.09 -25.44
CA LEU A 73 2.75 -15.33 -25.84
C LEU A 73 3.13 -13.98 -26.43
N THR A 74 2.56 -13.66 -27.59
CA THR A 74 2.64 -12.29 -28.13
C THR A 74 1.82 -11.31 -27.26
N PRO A 75 2.05 -10.00 -27.32
CA PRO A 75 1.23 -9.00 -26.62
C PRO A 75 -0.29 -9.14 -26.90
N GLU A 76 -0.68 -9.47 -28.15
CA GLU A 76 -2.06 -9.64 -28.57
C GLU A 76 -2.66 -10.91 -27.97
N GLN A 77 -1.90 -12.03 -27.93
CA GLN A 77 -2.33 -13.25 -27.29
C GLN A 77 -2.50 -13.05 -25.77
N ARG A 78 -1.61 -12.29 -25.10
CA ARG A 78 -1.73 -11.93 -23.69
C ARG A 78 -3.02 -11.13 -23.43
N GLN A 79 -3.32 -10.19 -24.33
CA GLN A 79 -4.55 -9.41 -24.21
C GLN A 79 -5.79 -10.30 -24.35
N THR A 80 -5.83 -11.21 -25.34
CA THR A 80 -6.93 -12.17 -25.51
C THR A 80 -7.13 -13.02 -24.27
N VAL A 81 -6.06 -13.59 -23.71
CA VAL A 81 -6.12 -14.39 -22.47
C VAL A 81 -6.66 -13.56 -21.31
N ALA A 82 -6.25 -12.29 -21.21
CA ALA A 82 -6.71 -11.41 -20.15
C ALA A 82 -8.18 -11.01 -20.28
N ASP A 83 -8.66 -10.81 -21.52
CA ASP A 83 -10.06 -10.47 -21.81
C ASP A 83 -10.97 -11.67 -21.52
N ASP A 84 -10.62 -12.86 -22.01
CA ASP A 84 -11.34 -14.12 -21.72
C ASP A 84 -11.40 -14.40 -20.23
N TYR A 85 -10.29 -14.18 -19.52
CA TYR A 85 -10.24 -14.35 -18.07
C TYR A 85 -11.14 -13.34 -17.35
N THR A 86 -11.16 -12.11 -17.79
CA THR A 86 -12.00 -11.05 -17.23
C THR A 86 -13.48 -11.42 -17.34
N GLU A 87 -13.91 -11.88 -18.50
CA GLU A 87 -15.28 -12.33 -18.72
C GLU A 87 -15.64 -13.54 -17.84
N GLN A 88 -14.76 -14.56 -17.79
CA GLN A 88 -14.95 -15.75 -16.96
C GLN A 88 -15.03 -15.43 -15.47
N PHE A 89 -14.17 -14.54 -14.96
CA PHE A 89 -14.19 -14.13 -13.57
C PHE A 89 -15.46 -13.36 -13.21
N ASN A 90 -15.84 -12.39 -14.03
CA ASN A 90 -17.03 -11.58 -13.78
C ASN A 90 -18.29 -12.46 -13.80
N HIS A 91 -18.40 -13.38 -14.78
CA HIS A 91 -19.51 -14.34 -14.85
C HIS A 91 -19.54 -15.27 -13.62
N TRP A 92 -18.39 -15.83 -13.23
CA TRP A 92 -18.28 -16.67 -12.04
C TRP A 92 -18.68 -15.94 -10.77
N TYR A 93 -18.22 -14.69 -10.61
CA TYR A 93 -18.55 -13.90 -9.43
C TYR A 93 -20.06 -13.63 -9.32
N GLU A 94 -20.66 -13.17 -10.39
CA GLU A 94 -22.08 -12.80 -10.42
C GLU A 94 -23.04 -13.99 -10.28
N HIS A 95 -22.72 -15.13 -10.89
CA HIS A 95 -23.63 -16.29 -10.99
C HIS A 95 -23.28 -17.45 -10.06
N THR A 96 -22.01 -17.62 -9.68
CA THR A 96 -21.57 -18.74 -8.84
C THR A 96 -21.28 -18.29 -7.41
N TYR A 97 -20.42 -17.27 -7.26
CA TYR A 97 -19.99 -16.81 -5.94
C TYR A 97 -21.12 -16.13 -5.18
N VAL A 98 -21.84 -15.20 -5.82
CA VAL A 98 -22.97 -14.49 -5.20
C VAL A 98 -24.09 -15.47 -4.82
N ASP A 99 -24.44 -16.42 -5.69
CA ASP A 99 -25.47 -17.45 -5.42
C ASP A 99 -25.04 -18.35 -4.23
N PHE A 100 -23.80 -18.81 -4.20
CA PHE A 100 -23.25 -19.54 -3.08
C PHE A 100 -23.35 -18.75 -1.78
N TYR A 101 -22.91 -17.46 -1.80
CA TYR A 101 -22.91 -16.59 -0.63
C TYR A 101 -24.34 -16.39 -0.06
N LEU A 102 -25.31 -16.16 -0.93
CA LEU A 102 -26.71 -16.01 -0.54
C LEU A 102 -27.27 -17.29 0.10
N LYS A 103 -26.98 -18.47 -0.49
CA LYS A 103 -27.47 -19.77 -0.02
C LYS A 103 -26.78 -20.26 1.24
N SER A 104 -25.52 -19.93 1.45
CA SER A 104 -24.76 -20.26 2.68
C SER A 104 -25.14 -19.44 3.90
N GLY A 105 -26.09 -18.53 3.76
CA GLY A 105 -26.61 -17.70 4.84
C GLY A 105 -25.83 -16.42 5.09
N GLY A 106 -24.92 -16.05 4.19
CA GLY A 106 -24.09 -14.85 4.32
C GLY A 106 -23.24 -14.84 5.57
N GLY A 107 -22.67 -13.70 5.84
CA GLY A 107 -21.88 -13.45 7.03
C GLY A 107 -20.39 -13.58 6.76
N LEU A 108 -19.67 -12.50 7.00
CA LEU A 108 -18.21 -12.53 7.13
C LEU A 108 -17.87 -13.37 8.36
N ARG A 109 -17.96 -14.70 8.22
CA ARG A 109 -17.48 -15.61 9.25
C ARG A 109 -15.96 -15.57 9.22
N LEU A 110 -15.39 -14.90 10.20
CA LEU A 110 -13.94 -14.79 10.39
C LEU A 110 -13.28 -16.12 10.78
N VAL A 111 -14.10 -17.15 11.07
CA VAL A 111 -13.62 -18.50 11.43
C VAL A 111 -14.49 -19.52 10.69
N PRO A 112 -13.93 -20.31 9.75
CA PRO A 112 -14.66 -21.42 9.13
C PRO A 112 -15.08 -22.45 10.20
N SER A 113 -16.33 -22.90 10.15
CA SER A 113 -16.71 -24.11 10.91
C SER A 113 -16.33 -25.35 10.09
N GLU A 114 -15.97 -26.44 10.74
CA GLU A 114 -15.57 -27.70 10.07
C GLU A 114 -16.68 -28.34 9.20
N GLU A 115 -17.92 -27.84 9.30
CA GLU A 115 -19.10 -28.37 8.59
C GLU A 115 -19.56 -27.50 7.41
N GLU A 116 -18.85 -26.41 7.06
CA GLU A 116 -19.30 -25.49 6.00
C GLU A 116 -18.85 -25.96 4.61
N PRO A 117 -19.73 -25.83 3.59
CA PRO A 117 -19.33 -26.11 2.23
C PRO A 117 -18.21 -25.14 1.80
N GLU A 118 -17.15 -25.69 1.20
CA GLU A 118 -16.03 -24.87 0.68
C GLU A 118 -16.56 -23.88 -0.36
N ALA A 119 -16.15 -22.61 -0.23
CA ALA A 119 -16.54 -21.58 -1.20
C ALA A 119 -16.02 -21.96 -2.60
N PRO A 120 -16.81 -21.71 -3.67
CA PRO A 120 -16.40 -22.00 -5.03
C PRO A 120 -15.12 -21.23 -5.35
N LYS A 121 -14.11 -21.93 -5.85
CA LYS A 121 -12.84 -21.31 -6.23
C LYS A 121 -13.03 -20.43 -7.47
N PRO A 122 -12.45 -19.24 -7.50
CA PRO A 122 -12.48 -18.42 -8.69
C PRO A 122 -11.75 -19.12 -9.84
N PRO A 123 -12.14 -18.89 -11.10
CA PRO A 123 -11.31 -19.28 -12.21
C PRO A 123 -9.92 -18.69 -11.99
N LEU A 124 -8.88 -19.45 -12.24
CA LEU A 124 -7.52 -18.95 -12.14
C LEU A 124 -7.10 -18.43 -13.52
N PRO A 125 -6.41 -17.31 -13.59
CA PRO A 125 -5.72 -16.93 -14.82
C PRO A 125 -4.80 -18.11 -15.15
N TYR A 126 -4.88 -18.60 -16.33
CA TYR A 126 -4.25 -19.81 -16.84
C TYR A 126 -2.84 -20.05 -16.23
N VAL A 127 -2.78 -20.80 -15.15
CA VAL A 127 -1.53 -21.25 -14.53
C VAL A 127 -1.58 -22.76 -14.60
N SER A 128 -1.00 -23.33 -15.64
CA SER A 128 -0.67 -24.75 -15.57
C SER A 128 0.39 -24.90 -14.46
N ASP A 129 0.35 -26.00 -13.71
CA ASP A 129 1.40 -26.31 -12.71
C ASP A 129 2.79 -26.36 -13.38
N GLU A 130 2.86 -26.55 -14.69
CA GLU A 130 4.04 -26.51 -15.55
C GLU A 130 4.79 -25.16 -15.49
N TYR A 131 4.11 -24.04 -15.23
CA TYR A 131 4.70 -22.70 -15.15
C TYR A 131 4.85 -22.18 -13.72
N ARG A 132 4.77 -23.04 -12.71
CA ARG A 132 5.05 -22.66 -11.32
C ARG A 132 6.54 -22.41 -11.14
N LEU A 133 6.88 -21.17 -10.96
CA LEU A 133 8.25 -20.78 -10.59
C LEU A 133 8.58 -21.25 -9.17
N PRO A 134 9.82 -21.68 -8.92
CA PRO A 134 10.28 -21.94 -7.56
C PRO A 134 10.09 -20.71 -6.67
N ALA A 135 9.82 -20.91 -5.38
CA ALA A 135 9.70 -19.82 -4.44
C ALA A 135 11.07 -19.14 -4.25
N SER A 136 11.24 -17.96 -4.84
CA SER A 136 12.48 -17.16 -4.74
C SER A 136 12.79 -16.72 -3.32
N ALA A 137 11.77 -16.54 -2.49
CA ALA A 137 11.91 -16.03 -1.12
C ALA A 137 12.76 -16.94 -0.19
N ASN A 138 12.85 -18.24 -0.49
CA ASN A 138 13.60 -19.21 0.31
C ASN A 138 14.99 -19.53 -0.27
N ASN A 139 15.35 -18.94 -1.41
CA ASN A 139 16.64 -19.20 -2.03
C ASN A 139 17.68 -18.19 -1.56
N LYS A 140 18.63 -18.66 -0.75
CA LYS A 140 19.69 -17.83 -0.15
C LYS A 140 20.67 -17.24 -1.17
N ALA A 141 20.69 -17.76 -2.41
CA ALA A 141 21.51 -17.21 -3.47
C ALA A 141 20.84 -16.03 -4.19
N LEU A 142 19.57 -15.73 -3.88
CA LEU A 142 18.84 -14.61 -4.43
C LEU A 142 18.66 -13.50 -3.38
N CYS A 143 18.68 -12.26 -3.82
CA CYS A 143 18.44 -11.12 -2.95
C CYS A 143 16.99 -11.10 -2.49
N THR A 144 16.74 -11.40 -1.21
CA THR A 144 15.40 -11.31 -0.61
C THR A 144 15.06 -9.87 -0.24
N ASN A 145 13.82 -9.62 0.14
CA ASN A 145 13.42 -8.31 0.63
C ASN A 145 14.12 -7.89 1.94
N ALA A 146 14.52 -8.86 2.76
CA ALA A 146 15.24 -8.61 4.01
C ALA A 146 16.69 -8.21 3.75
N ASP A 147 17.31 -8.75 2.69
CA ASP A 147 18.73 -8.65 2.43
C ASP A 147 19.10 -7.66 1.32
N ILE A 148 18.13 -6.87 0.86
CA ILE A 148 18.29 -6.00 -0.32
C ILE A 148 19.45 -4.99 -0.16
N ALA A 149 19.67 -4.50 1.05
CA ALA A 149 20.77 -3.58 1.35
C ALA A 149 22.17 -4.25 1.21
N ASN A 150 22.22 -5.56 1.08
CA ASN A 150 23.46 -6.35 0.93
C ASN A 150 23.45 -7.20 -0.35
N CYS A 151 22.61 -6.84 -1.32
CA CYS A 151 22.37 -7.67 -2.51
C CYS A 151 23.64 -7.94 -3.31
N LEU A 152 24.47 -6.94 -3.58
CA LEU A 152 25.73 -7.13 -4.33
C LEU A 152 26.69 -8.10 -3.64
N ASN A 153 26.83 -8.02 -2.30
CA ASN A 153 27.71 -8.92 -1.57
C ASN A 153 27.20 -10.36 -1.61
N ILE A 154 25.88 -10.58 -1.43
CA ILE A 154 25.26 -11.91 -1.53
C ILE A 154 25.60 -12.56 -2.89
N VAL A 155 25.41 -11.81 -3.98
CA VAL A 155 25.68 -12.30 -5.33
C VAL A 155 27.18 -12.49 -5.57
N ARG A 156 28.03 -11.59 -5.04
CA ARG A 156 29.49 -11.65 -5.17
C ARG A 156 30.10 -12.88 -4.46
N GLU A 157 29.56 -13.22 -3.31
CA GLU A 157 30.02 -14.39 -2.54
C GLU A 157 29.68 -15.72 -3.22
N GLN A 158 28.59 -15.78 -4.02
CA GLN A 158 28.12 -17.02 -4.63
C GLN A 158 27.55 -16.85 -6.05
N PRO A 159 28.33 -16.32 -7.01
CA PRO A 159 27.83 -15.94 -8.32
C PRO A 159 27.29 -17.15 -9.12
N GLN A 160 27.96 -18.32 -9.05
CA GLN A 160 27.51 -19.52 -9.76
C GLN A 160 26.19 -20.08 -9.15
N ALA A 161 26.04 -20.02 -7.83
CA ALA A 161 24.78 -20.43 -7.18
C ALA A 161 23.64 -19.45 -7.53
N THR A 162 23.93 -18.15 -7.65
CA THR A 162 22.97 -17.15 -8.11
C THR A 162 22.55 -17.41 -9.55
N GLU A 163 23.49 -17.69 -10.44
CA GLU A 163 23.20 -18.00 -11.86
C GLU A 163 22.32 -19.24 -11.97
N GLN A 164 22.64 -20.34 -11.25
CA GLN A 164 21.83 -21.54 -11.21
C GLN A 164 20.43 -21.28 -10.63
N ALA A 165 20.33 -20.43 -9.61
CA ALA A 165 19.05 -20.06 -9.01
C ALA A 165 18.19 -19.19 -9.94
N LEU A 166 18.79 -18.42 -10.84
CA LEU A 166 18.12 -17.59 -11.84
C LEU A 166 17.70 -18.36 -13.09
N ALA A 167 18.35 -19.49 -13.41
CA ALA A 167 18.08 -20.25 -14.63
C ALA A 167 16.59 -20.58 -14.87
N PRO A 168 15.80 -21.00 -13.85
CA PRO A 168 14.37 -21.26 -14.03
C PRO A 168 13.53 -20.01 -14.34
N TYR A 169 14.10 -18.82 -14.18
CA TYR A 169 13.40 -17.54 -14.38
C TYR A 169 13.77 -16.85 -15.69
N ALA A 170 14.57 -17.47 -16.57
CA ALA A 170 15.09 -16.81 -17.78
C ALA A 170 13.98 -16.16 -18.61
N ASP A 171 12.96 -16.94 -19.00
CA ASP A 171 11.82 -16.45 -19.79
C ASP A 171 11.03 -15.35 -19.06
N VAL A 172 10.87 -15.50 -17.73
CA VAL A 172 10.15 -14.51 -16.90
C VAL A 172 10.93 -13.21 -16.77
N LEU A 173 12.27 -13.26 -16.71
CA LEU A 173 13.12 -12.07 -16.68
C LEU A 173 13.01 -11.26 -17.98
N GLU A 174 12.88 -11.91 -19.14
CA GLU A 174 12.59 -11.25 -20.40
C GLU A 174 11.22 -10.57 -20.39
N GLN A 175 10.20 -11.27 -19.86
CA GLN A 175 8.85 -10.68 -19.71
C GLN A 175 8.83 -9.51 -18.73
N ILE A 176 9.56 -9.57 -17.62
CA ILE A 176 9.71 -8.46 -16.68
C ILE A 176 10.36 -7.25 -17.39
N ALA A 177 11.40 -7.48 -18.15
CA ALA A 177 12.04 -6.41 -18.92
C ALA A 177 11.08 -5.76 -19.93
N ALA A 178 10.16 -6.53 -20.51
CA ALA A 178 9.15 -6.03 -21.43
C ALA A 178 8.04 -5.20 -20.76
N LEU A 179 7.85 -5.29 -19.43
CA LEU A 179 6.84 -4.51 -18.70
C LEU A 179 7.07 -2.99 -18.81
N ALA A 180 8.29 -2.55 -19.04
CA ALA A 180 8.61 -1.13 -19.20
C ALA A 180 7.98 -0.47 -20.46
N GLN A 181 7.38 -1.26 -21.34
CA GLN A 181 6.67 -0.76 -22.52
C GLN A 181 5.20 -0.38 -22.25
N TYR A 182 4.67 -0.68 -21.05
CA TYR A 182 3.28 -0.39 -20.69
C TYR A 182 3.17 0.99 -20.05
N ASP A 183 1.99 1.61 -20.24
CA ASP A 183 1.78 3.01 -19.90
C ASP A 183 1.02 3.17 -18.57
N TYR A 184 0.16 2.20 -18.23
CA TYR A 184 -0.61 2.21 -16.99
C TYR A 184 -0.92 0.80 -16.49
N TYR A 185 -1.39 0.71 -15.24
CA TYR A 185 -1.90 -0.52 -14.64
C TYR A 185 -3.29 -0.30 -14.08
N HIS A 186 -4.26 -1.05 -14.58
CA HIS A 186 -5.63 -1.06 -14.12
C HIS A 186 -6.22 -2.47 -14.19
N VAL A 187 -6.79 -2.94 -13.09
CA VAL A 187 -7.47 -4.25 -13.02
C VAL A 187 -8.88 -4.10 -13.62
N PRO A 188 -9.21 -4.78 -14.72
CA PRO A 188 -10.51 -4.67 -15.38
C PRO A 188 -11.59 -5.55 -14.75
N LEU A 189 -11.23 -6.42 -13.80
CA LEU A 189 -12.16 -7.29 -13.09
C LEU A 189 -13.10 -6.47 -12.21
N LEU A 190 -14.27 -7.02 -11.91
CA LEU A 190 -15.11 -6.50 -10.83
C LEU A 190 -14.28 -6.39 -9.55
N ASN A 191 -14.20 -5.18 -9.01
CA ASN A 191 -13.40 -4.94 -7.81
C ASN A 191 -14.18 -5.41 -6.57
N THR A 192 -13.90 -6.62 -6.15
CA THR A 192 -14.54 -7.33 -5.04
C THR A 192 -13.48 -7.94 -4.13
N VAL A 193 -13.88 -8.51 -3.01
CA VAL A 193 -12.96 -9.27 -2.14
C VAL A 193 -12.43 -10.55 -2.75
N ALA A 194 -13.13 -11.08 -3.75
CA ALA A 194 -12.70 -12.28 -4.47
C ALA A 194 -11.79 -11.94 -5.66
N THR A 195 -11.57 -10.65 -5.95
CA THR A 195 -10.75 -10.22 -7.08
C THR A 195 -9.31 -10.72 -6.92
N PRO A 196 -8.81 -11.55 -7.83
CA PRO A 196 -7.49 -12.11 -7.72
C PRO A 196 -6.41 -11.05 -7.97
N ILE A 197 -5.29 -11.23 -7.28
CA ILE A 197 -4.12 -10.38 -7.38
C ILE A 197 -3.07 -11.12 -8.20
N PRO A 198 -2.45 -10.50 -9.23
CA PRO A 198 -1.34 -11.11 -9.95
C PRO A 198 -0.21 -11.54 -9.02
N SER A 199 0.53 -12.57 -9.39
CA SER A 199 1.72 -13.02 -8.65
C SER A 199 2.88 -12.05 -8.85
N PHE A 200 2.94 -11.01 -8.06
CA PHE A 200 3.99 -9.99 -8.14
C PHE A 200 5.36 -10.44 -7.63
N GLN A 201 5.46 -11.60 -6.97
CA GLN A 201 6.72 -12.06 -6.36
C GLN A 201 7.83 -12.23 -7.39
N SER A 202 7.50 -12.66 -8.60
CA SER A 202 8.46 -12.86 -9.69
C SER A 202 9.16 -11.57 -10.11
N LEU A 203 8.51 -10.40 -9.95
CA LEU A 203 9.12 -9.10 -10.30
C LEU A 203 10.40 -8.82 -9.51
N PHE A 204 10.51 -9.38 -8.31
CA PHE A 204 11.63 -9.13 -7.42
C PHE A 204 12.88 -9.97 -7.73
N VAL A 205 12.79 -10.95 -8.61
CA VAL A 205 13.93 -11.79 -9.00
C VAL A 205 14.93 -11.01 -9.88
N SER A 206 14.43 -10.05 -10.66
CA SER A 206 15.25 -9.19 -11.56
C SER A 206 16.41 -8.50 -10.83
N ARG A 207 16.27 -8.15 -9.54
CA ARG A 207 17.33 -7.52 -8.74
C ARG A 207 18.59 -8.38 -8.67
N SER A 208 18.42 -9.68 -8.41
CA SER A 208 19.54 -10.63 -8.37
C SER A 208 20.17 -10.80 -9.74
N ALA A 209 19.36 -10.77 -10.81
CA ALA A 209 19.89 -10.82 -12.18
C ALA A 209 20.71 -9.57 -12.52
N HIS A 210 20.23 -8.37 -12.14
CA HIS A 210 20.98 -7.13 -12.36
C HIS A 210 22.25 -7.06 -11.51
N ALA A 211 22.18 -7.51 -10.23
CA ALA A 211 23.37 -7.63 -9.39
C ALA A 211 24.42 -8.56 -10.01
N LEU A 212 24.00 -9.73 -10.51
CA LEU A 212 24.91 -10.68 -11.18
C LEU A 212 25.49 -10.09 -12.46
N THR A 213 24.69 -9.37 -13.25
CA THR A 213 25.15 -8.66 -14.45
C THR A 213 26.24 -7.64 -14.13
N HIS A 214 26.10 -6.91 -13.03
CA HIS A 214 27.13 -5.97 -12.56
C HIS A 214 28.40 -6.71 -12.10
N ILE A 215 28.27 -7.76 -11.30
CA ILE A 215 29.41 -8.55 -10.81
C ILE A 215 30.21 -9.17 -11.98
N ASN A 216 29.52 -9.50 -13.07
CA ASN A 216 30.16 -9.97 -14.31
C ASN A 216 30.77 -8.85 -15.16
N GLY A 217 30.85 -7.61 -14.66
CA GLY A 217 31.51 -6.46 -15.32
C GLY A 217 30.63 -5.63 -16.25
N HIS A 218 29.31 -5.89 -16.31
CA HIS A 218 28.36 -5.22 -17.21
C HIS A 218 27.49 -4.20 -16.44
N SER A 219 28.12 -3.23 -15.75
CA SER A 219 27.44 -2.27 -14.87
C SER A 219 26.40 -1.39 -15.59
N ASP A 220 26.69 -0.94 -16.80
CA ASP A 220 25.77 -0.12 -17.61
C ASP A 220 24.49 -0.90 -17.95
N GLN A 221 24.62 -2.17 -18.34
CA GLN A 221 23.48 -3.05 -18.60
C GLN A 221 22.67 -3.32 -17.32
N ALA A 222 23.32 -3.53 -16.18
CA ALA A 222 22.69 -3.73 -14.89
C ALA A 222 21.87 -2.49 -14.47
N LEU A 223 22.46 -1.29 -14.58
CA LEU A 223 21.77 -0.04 -14.27
C LEU A 223 20.60 0.22 -15.22
N THR A 224 20.78 -0.03 -16.53
CA THR A 224 19.69 0.08 -17.51
C THR A 224 18.51 -0.83 -17.14
N GLY A 225 18.79 -2.05 -16.70
CA GLY A 225 17.77 -2.99 -16.20
C GLY A 225 17.06 -2.49 -14.97
N LEU A 226 17.79 -2.02 -13.95
CA LEU A 226 17.20 -1.45 -12.73
C LEU A 226 16.36 -0.21 -12.99
N CYS A 227 16.76 0.64 -13.97
CA CYS A 227 15.99 1.81 -14.35
C CYS A 227 14.71 1.45 -15.11
N ARG A 228 14.69 0.33 -15.87
CA ARG A 228 13.46 -0.25 -16.43
C ARG A 228 12.53 -0.77 -15.34
N ASP A 229 13.06 -1.49 -14.36
CA ASP A 229 12.26 -1.98 -13.23
C ASP A 229 11.67 -0.82 -12.42
N ALA A 230 12.45 0.24 -12.21
CA ALA A 230 11.97 1.46 -11.55
C ALA A 230 10.86 2.16 -12.37
N HIS A 231 10.95 2.15 -13.72
CA HIS A 231 9.87 2.65 -14.56
C HIS A 231 8.59 1.81 -14.42
N THR A 232 8.71 0.47 -14.50
CA THR A 232 7.60 -0.45 -14.27
C THR A 232 6.96 -0.22 -12.89
N ALA A 233 7.78 -0.01 -11.86
CA ALA A 233 7.31 0.31 -10.52
C ALA A 233 6.49 1.61 -10.49
N ARG A 234 6.92 2.65 -11.21
CA ARG A 234 6.18 3.92 -11.33
C ARG A 234 4.83 3.74 -12.02
N VAL A 235 4.76 2.88 -13.03
CA VAL A 235 3.49 2.53 -13.70
C VAL A 235 2.54 1.85 -12.71
N LEU A 236 3.03 0.93 -11.89
CA LEU A 236 2.23 0.28 -10.83
C LEU A 236 1.77 1.28 -9.75
N ILE A 237 2.57 2.29 -9.44
CA ILE A 237 2.21 3.33 -8.47
C ILE A 237 1.14 4.26 -9.03
N ALA A 238 1.33 4.72 -10.28
CA ALA A 238 0.51 5.76 -10.88
C ALA A 238 -0.90 5.25 -11.22
N ASN A 239 -1.92 5.83 -10.59
CA ASN A 239 -3.34 5.56 -10.89
C ASN A 239 -3.81 4.10 -10.77
N SER A 240 -3.09 3.26 -10.03
CA SER A 240 -3.56 1.90 -9.75
C SER A 240 -4.91 1.93 -9.01
N ASN A 241 -5.87 1.14 -9.50
CA ASN A 241 -7.14 0.91 -8.81
C ASN A 241 -7.05 -0.19 -7.74
N HIS A 242 -5.83 -0.56 -7.33
CA HIS A 242 -5.60 -1.65 -6.38
C HIS A 242 -4.43 -1.32 -5.43
N LEU A 243 -4.71 -1.25 -4.13
CA LEU A 243 -3.73 -0.85 -3.12
C LEU A 243 -2.51 -1.78 -3.06
N VAL A 244 -2.73 -3.10 -3.19
CA VAL A 244 -1.62 -4.08 -3.17
C VAL A 244 -0.69 -3.86 -4.36
N ALA A 245 -1.22 -3.65 -5.57
CA ALA A 245 -0.39 -3.39 -6.76
C ALA A 245 0.41 -2.09 -6.61
N MET A 246 -0.21 -1.03 -6.10
CA MET A 246 0.48 0.23 -5.80
C MET A 246 1.62 0.01 -4.79
N MET A 247 1.37 -0.72 -3.69
CA MET A 247 2.40 -1.00 -2.66
C MET A 247 3.51 -1.91 -3.18
N VAL A 248 3.22 -2.84 -4.08
CA VAL A 248 4.23 -3.62 -4.81
C VAL A 248 5.10 -2.69 -5.66
N GLY A 249 4.49 -1.74 -6.36
CA GLY A 249 5.22 -0.72 -7.12
C GLY A 249 6.15 0.09 -6.20
N VAL A 250 5.67 0.57 -5.05
CA VAL A 250 6.49 1.27 -4.04
C VAL A 250 7.68 0.42 -3.60
N ARG A 251 7.45 -0.86 -3.32
CA ARG A 251 8.52 -1.77 -2.90
C ARG A 251 9.51 -2.08 -4.02
N LEU A 252 9.02 -2.27 -5.24
CA LEU A 252 9.87 -2.51 -6.41
C LEU A 252 10.76 -1.29 -6.70
N LEU A 253 10.20 -0.08 -6.67
CA LEU A 253 10.93 1.17 -6.86
C LEU A 253 12.04 1.34 -5.81
N SER A 254 11.70 1.21 -4.51
CA SER A 254 12.67 1.29 -3.41
C SER A 254 13.78 0.26 -3.55
N SER A 255 13.45 -1.00 -3.88
CA SER A 255 14.45 -2.05 -3.98
C SER A 255 15.34 -1.95 -5.22
N SER A 256 14.80 -1.47 -6.36
CA SER A 256 15.60 -1.18 -7.55
C SER A 256 16.59 -0.04 -7.29
N LEU A 257 16.16 0.96 -6.54
CA LEU A 257 16.98 2.07 -6.10
C LEU A 257 18.09 1.63 -5.13
N ASP A 258 17.79 0.75 -4.18
CA ASP A 258 18.76 0.21 -3.23
C ASP A 258 19.91 -0.52 -3.97
N VAL A 259 19.59 -1.36 -4.96
CA VAL A 259 20.62 -2.08 -5.77
C VAL A 259 21.37 -1.12 -6.71
N ALA A 260 20.66 -0.17 -7.34
CA ALA A 260 21.30 0.82 -8.20
C ALA A 260 22.31 1.67 -7.40
N ALA A 261 21.96 2.07 -6.17
CA ALA A 261 22.87 2.84 -5.31
C ALA A 261 24.13 2.04 -4.94
N GLN A 262 23.99 0.75 -4.67
CA GLN A 262 25.14 -0.13 -4.41
C GLN A 262 26.06 -0.20 -5.62
N ILE A 263 25.51 -0.37 -6.82
CA ILE A 263 26.29 -0.37 -8.08
C ILE A 263 26.98 0.99 -8.29
N ILE A 264 26.22 2.09 -8.15
CA ILE A 264 26.76 3.46 -8.33
C ILE A 264 27.88 3.74 -7.31
N ALA A 265 27.80 3.19 -6.10
CA ALA A 265 28.84 3.35 -5.09
C ALA A 265 30.19 2.67 -5.45
N GLU A 266 30.18 1.70 -6.35
CA GLU A 266 31.36 1.00 -6.86
C GLU A 266 31.92 1.62 -8.15
N LEU A 267 31.15 2.53 -8.79
CA LEU A 267 31.59 3.16 -10.05
C LEU A 267 32.46 4.39 -9.81
N PRO A 268 33.40 4.71 -10.73
CA PRO A 268 34.12 5.98 -10.73
C PRO A 268 33.15 7.17 -10.73
N LEU A 269 33.55 8.30 -10.14
CA LEU A 269 32.67 9.47 -10.02
C LEU A 269 32.26 10.05 -11.39
N ASP A 270 33.13 9.95 -12.38
CA ASP A 270 32.93 10.42 -13.77
C ASP A 270 32.20 9.40 -14.65
N ALA A 271 31.93 8.19 -14.17
CA ALA A 271 31.17 7.20 -14.93
C ALA A 271 29.79 7.75 -15.30
N ALA A 272 29.47 7.77 -16.59
CA ALA A 272 28.16 8.15 -17.06
C ALA A 272 27.09 7.14 -16.63
N LEU A 273 25.91 7.62 -16.25
CA LEU A 273 24.77 6.76 -15.96
C LEU A 273 23.85 6.66 -17.18
N PRO A 274 23.15 5.54 -17.38
CA PRO A 274 22.18 5.40 -18.44
C PRO A 274 21.14 6.54 -18.42
N PRO A 275 20.83 7.19 -19.56
CA PRO A 275 19.87 8.32 -19.59
C PRO A 275 18.48 7.96 -19.07
N SER A 276 18.06 6.70 -19.19
CA SER A 276 16.79 6.19 -18.65
C SER A 276 16.68 6.34 -17.14
N CYS A 277 17.80 6.32 -16.42
CA CYS A 277 17.85 6.40 -14.96
C CYS A 277 17.45 7.78 -14.42
N ALA A 278 17.71 8.85 -15.16
CA ALA A 278 17.35 10.21 -14.73
C ALA A 278 15.84 10.34 -14.44
N LYS A 279 14.99 9.83 -15.35
CA LYS A 279 13.53 9.82 -15.17
C LYS A 279 13.08 8.75 -14.18
N ALA A 280 13.70 7.58 -14.24
CA ALA A 280 13.31 6.44 -13.39
C ALA A 280 13.51 6.74 -11.90
N PHE A 281 14.57 7.43 -11.52
CA PHE A 281 14.89 7.80 -10.14
C PHE A 281 14.58 9.26 -9.78
N ALA A 282 13.83 9.99 -10.62
CA ALA A 282 13.35 11.32 -10.26
C ALA A 282 12.38 11.23 -9.05
N PRO A 283 12.37 12.23 -8.13
CA PRO A 283 11.40 12.27 -7.05
C PRO A 283 9.94 12.20 -7.53
N LEU A 284 9.06 11.67 -6.70
CA LEU A 284 7.62 11.75 -6.92
C LEU A 284 7.14 13.13 -6.47
N THR A 285 6.22 13.73 -7.23
CA THR A 285 5.57 14.97 -6.81
C THR A 285 4.52 14.69 -5.73
N ALA A 286 4.23 15.67 -4.89
CA ALA A 286 3.15 15.57 -3.89
C ALA A 286 1.80 15.27 -4.55
N GLU A 287 1.56 15.82 -5.75
CA GLU A 287 0.38 15.54 -6.55
C GLU A 287 0.34 14.05 -6.98
N THR A 288 1.43 13.52 -7.52
CA THR A 288 1.52 12.11 -7.89
C THR A 288 1.25 11.19 -6.71
N ILE A 289 1.85 11.46 -5.54
CA ILE A 289 1.63 10.68 -4.33
C ILE A 289 0.15 10.72 -3.91
N ASN A 290 -0.46 11.92 -3.89
CA ASN A 290 -1.86 12.07 -3.52
C ASN A 290 -2.80 11.36 -4.49
N LEU A 291 -2.63 11.53 -5.80
CA LEU A 291 -3.47 10.89 -6.82
C LEU A 291 -3.36 9.36 -6.77
N SER A 292 -2.14 8.84 -6.63
CA SER A 292 -1.89 7.39 -6.55
C SER A 292 -2.54 6.76 -5.31
N LEU A 293 -2.35 7.37 -4.15
CA LEU A 293 -2.97 6.93 -2.90
C LEU A 293 -4.50 7.00 -2.99
N CYS A 294 -5.04 8.09 -3.51
CA CYS A 294 -6.48 8.27 -3.65
C CYS A 294 -7.09 7.22 -4.60
N SER A 295 -6.48 6.97 -5.75
CA SER A 295 -6.92 5.95 -6.70
C SER A 295 -6.96 4.56 -6.05
N ALA A 296 -5.88 4.18 -5.35
CA ALA A 296 -5.80 2.90 -4.66
C ALA A 296 -6.85 2.78 -3.53
N MET A 297 -7.07 3.84 -2.74
CA MET A 297 -8.07 3.83 -1.68
C MET A 297 -9.50 3.78 -2.21
N ARG A 298 -9.77 4.33 -3.39
CA ARG A 298 -11.06 4.16 -4.08
C ARG A 298 -11.27 2.71 -4.50
N GLY A 299 -10.23 2.03 -4.95
CA GLY A 299 -10.28 0.59 -5.21
C GLY A 299 -10.63 -0.22 -3.96
N GLU A 300 -9.95 0.04 -2.85
CA GLU A 300 -10.24 -0.60 -1.56
C GLU A 300 -11.68 -0.30 -1.09
N PHE A 301 -12.14 0.95 -1.25
CA PHE A 301 -13.52 1.32 -0.95
C PHE A 301 -14.51 0.53 -1.82
N THR A 302 -14.27 0.40 -3.12
CA THR A 302 -15.15 -0.33 -4.04
C THR A 302 -15.26 -1.81 -3.65
N ALA A 303 -14.15 -2.44 -3.28
CA ALA A 303 -14.15 -3.83 -2.80
C ALA A 303 -14.96 -3.99 -1.50
N LEU A 304 -14.79 -3.09 -0.53
CA LEU A 304 -15.59 -3.09 0.70
C LEU A 304 -17.07 -2.79 0.45
N HIS A 305 -17.37 -1.88 -0.48
CA HIS A 305 -18.74 -1.59 -0.90
C HIS A 305 -19.41 -2.85 -1.46
N SER A 306 -18.70 -3.61 -2.30
CA SER A 306 -19.23 -4.86 -2.86
C SER A 306 -19.59 -5.89 -1.78
N ILE A 307 -18.78 -6.00 -0.71
CA ILE A 307 -19.10 -6.86 0.45
C ILE A 307 -20.35 -6.38 1.17
N ILE A 308 -20.45 -5.08 1.44
CA ILE A 308 -21.58 -4.52 2.18
C ILE A 308 -22.88 -4.73 1.39
N GLU A 309 -22.86 -4.54 0.07
CA GLU A 309 -24.01 -4.80 -0.78
C GLU A 309 -24.36 -6.29 -0.85
N LEU A 310 -23.37 -7.17 -0.89
CA LEU A 310 -23.58 -8.61 -0.87
C LEU A 310 -24.20 -9.06 0.47
N GLU A 311 -23.72 -8.50 1.57
CA GLU A 311 -24.26 -8.78 2.91
C GLU A 311 -25.71 -8.30 3.06
N LYS A 312 -26.05 -7.08 2.56
CA LYS A 312 -27.44 -6.61 2.53
C LYS A 312 -28.37 -7.59 1.80
N LYS A 313 -27.93 -8.03 0.59
CA LYS A 313 -28.70 -9.01 -0.19
C LYS A 313 -28.86 -10.32 0.57
N SER A 314 -27.82 -10.81 1.24
CA SER A 314 -27.87 -12.05 2.01
C SER A 314 -28.82 -11.97 3.21
N LEU A 315 -28.78 -10.89 3.97
CA LEU A 315 -29.67 -10.66 5.13
C LEU A 315 -31.15 -10.63 4.71
N ILE A 316 -31.44 -10.00 3.57
CA ILE A 316 -32.81 -9.95 3.02
C ILE A 316 -33.21 -11.33 2.48
N TYR A 317 -32.37 -11.98 1.70
CA TYR A 317 -32.62 -13.30 1.10
C TYR A 317 -32.92 -14.36 2.15
N ASN A 318 -32.17 -14.37 3.25
CA ASN A 318 -32.34 -15.31 4.37
C ASN A 318 -33.40 -14.87 5.39
N GLN A 319 -34.16 -13.81 5.11
CA GLN A 319 -35.21 -13.27 5.97
C GLN A 319 -34.75 -12.92 7.40
N GLN A 320 -33.46 -12.65 7.56
CA GLN A 320 -32.87 -12.29 8.85
C GLN A 320 -33.18 -10.86 9.26
N VAL A 321 -33.40 -9.98 8.27
CA VAL A 321 -33.71 -8.56 8.45
C VAL A 321 -34.73 -8.13 7.41
N GLN A 322 -35.67 -7.26 7.80
CA GLN A 322 -36.58 -6.63 6.86
C GLN A 322 -35.85 -5.59 6.01
N PRO A 323 -36.24 -5.37 4.73
CA PRO A 323 -35.55 -4.44 3.83
C PRO A 323 -35.37 -3.02 4.41
N GLU A 324 -36.35 -2.53 5.18
CA GLU A 324 -36.28 -1.20 5.82
C GLU A 324 -35.24 -1.10 6.94
N ASN A 325 -34.78 -2.22 7.48
CA ASN A 325 -33.81 -2.27 8.59
C ASN A 325 -32.37 -2.46 8.15
N VAL A 326 -32.07 -2.56 6.84
CA VAL A 326 -30.69 -2.65 6.33
C VAL A 326 -29.99 -1.28 6.21
N SER A 327 -30.72 -0.19 6.50
CA SER A 327 -30.19 1.17 6.42
C SER A 327 -28.99 1.44 7.34
N ASP A 328 -28.82 0.65 8.41
CA ASP A 328 -27.63 0.73 9.27
C ASP A 328 -26.33 0.33 8.51
N LEU A 329 -26.42 -0.51 7.48
CA LEU A 329 -25.30 -0.85 6.60
C LEU A 329 -24.88 0.31 5.68
N ASP A 330 -25.82 1.22 5.33
CA ASP A 330 -25.47 2.44 4.60
C ASP A 330 -24.61 3.38 5.43
N ASN A 331 -24.82 3.43 6.75
CA ASN A 331 -23.97 4.19 7.66
C ASN A 331 -22.53 3.66 7.69
N VAL A 332 -22.34 2.35 7.48
CA VAL A 332 -20.99 1.76 7.36
C VAL A 332 -20.27 2.31 6.13
N LEU A 333 -20.97 2.42 5.00
CA LEU A 333 -20.37 3.00 3.78
C LEU A 333 -19.87 4.42 4.00
N LEU A 334 -20.64 5.25 4.71
CA LEU A 334 -20.23 6.61 5.04
C LEU A 334 -18.98 6.65 5.92
N VAL A 335 -18.91 5.79 6.95
CA VAL A 335 -17.74 5.70 7.83
C VAL A 335 -16.50 5.21 7.09
N VAL A 336 -16.64 4.16 6.29
CA VAL A 336 -15.55 3.61 5.48
C VAL A 336 -15.10 4.63 4.42
N ALA A 337 -16.04 5.32 3.77
CA ALA A 337 -15.72 6.36 2.81
C ALA A 337 -14.94 7.51 3.45
N ALA A 338 -15.38 8.00 4.61
CA ALA A 338 -14.70 9.08 5.33
C ALA A 338 -13.26 8.72 5.71
N GLU A 339 -13.02 7.47 6.11
CA GLU A 339 -11.69 6.98 6.44
C GLU A 339 -10.80 6.85 5.18
N LYS A 340 -11.31 6.18 4.13
CA LYS A 340 -10.54 5.97 2.89
C LYS A 340 -10.26 7.30 2.16
N ALA A 341 -11.18 8.26 2.22
CA ALA A 341 -11.01 9.57 1.64
C ALA A 341 -9.95 10.43 2.34
N ALA A 342 -9.48 10.06 3.54
CA ALA A 342 -8.52 10.86 4.30
C ALA A 342 -7.26 11.22 3.49
N VAL A 343 -6.80 10.34 2.60
CA VAL A 343 -5.64 10.56 1.72
C VAL A 343 -5.97 11.24 0.40
N CYS A 344 -7.26 11.45 0.10
CA CYS A 344 -7.73 12.03 -1.16
C CYS A 344 -7.92 13.55 -1.10
N TRP A 345 -7.97 14.11 0.12
CA TRP A 345 -8.24 15.53 0.27
C TRP A 345 -7.05 16.38 -0.16
N PRO A 346 -7.29 17.48 -0.92
CA PRO A 346 -6.20 18.39 -1.34
C PRO A 346 -5.39 18.95 -0.18
N GLN A 347 -5.97 19.04 1.02
CA GLN A 347 -5.34 19.55 2.23
C GLN A 347 -4.12 18.75 2.68
N ILE A 348 -3.97 17.49 2.25
CA ILE A 348 -2.79 16.69 2.59
C ILE A 348 -1.57 17.02 1.71
N GLN A 349 -1.76 17.63 0.54
CA GLN A 349 -0.66 17.92 -0.39
C GLN A 349 0.42 18.81 0.24
N PRO A 350 0.11 19.87 1.01
CA PRO A 350 1.14 20.66 1.69
C PRO A 350 2.00 19.84 2.67
N THR A 351 1.40 18.87 3.37
CA THR A 351 2.12 17.94 4.25
C THR A 351 3.07 17.05 3.47
N LEU A 352 2.61 16.51 2.32
CA LEU A 352 3.45 15.70 1.44
C LEU A 352 4.56 16.53 0.79
N LEU A 353 4.28 17.76 0.35
CA LEU A 353 5.24 18.64 -0.29
C LEU A 353 6.39 19.03 0.66
N LYS A 354 6.06 19.27 1.95
CA LYS A 354 7.05 19.61 2.97
C LYS A 354 7.71 18.38 3.60
N ASP A 355 7.38 17.20 3.14
CA ASP A 355 7.78 15.92 3.76
C ASP A 355 7.51 15.90 5.27
N GLU A 356 6.36 16.41 5.67
CA GLU A 356 5.87 16.31 7.05
C GLU A 356 5.23 14.95 7.26
N LYS A 357 5.46 14.35 8.44
CA LYS A 357 4.89 13.05 8.77
C LYS A 357 3.37 13.10 8.70
N PHE A 358 2.80 12.30 7.82
CA PHE A 358 1.34 12.19 7.72
C PHE A 358 0.75 11.59 9.01
N VAL A 359 -0.28 12.24 9.51
CA VAL A 359 -1.08 11.74 10.62
C VAL A 359 -2.50 11.58 10.10
N THR A 360 -3.06 10.37 10.22
CA THR A 360 -4.45 10.14 9.84
C THR A 360 -5.33 11.12 10.64
N PRO A 361 -6.11 11.98 9.98
CA PRO A 361 -7.02 12.87 10.69
C PRO A 361 -7.87 12.06 11.66
N ALA A 362 -8.03 12.55 12.88
CA ALA A 362 -8.91 11.93 13.87
C ALA A 362 -10.37 12.11 13.41
N ILE A 363 -10.74 11.38 12.36
CA ILE A 363 -12.10 11.32 11.87
C ILE A 363 -12.92 10.61 12.94
N ALA A 364 -14.21 10.86 12.95
CA ALA A 364 -15.23 10.32 13.84
C ALA A 364 -15.27 8.76 14.00
N VAL A 365 -14.29 8.04 13.41
CA VAL A 365 -14.16 6.58 13.46
C VAL A 365 -13.98 6.07 14.90
N SER A 366 -13.18 6.73 15.72
CA SER A 366 -13.05 6.36 17.14
C SER A 366 -14.38 6.53 17.89
N THR A 367 -15.08 7.60 17.57
CA THR A 367 -16.41 7.91 18.08
C THR A 367 -17.41 6.85 17.60
N TRP A 368 -17.38 6.48 16.32
CA TRP A 368 -18.28 5.49 15.74
C TRP A 368 -18.04 4.08 16.31
N ARG A 369 -16.80 3.63 16.50
CA ARG A 369 -16.48 2.36 17.19
C ARG A 369 -17.03 2.31 18.62
N GLN A 370 -17.00 3.43 19.31
CA GLN A 370 -17.61 3.50 20.66
C GLN A 370 -19.13 3.52 20.59
N GLN A 371 -19.70 4.16 19.58
CA GLN A 371 -21.14 4.16 19.32
C GLN A 371 -21.65 2.78 18.95
N CYS A 372 -20.96 2.05 18.07
CA CYS A 372 -21.27 0.65 17.75
C CYS A 372 -21.44 -0.18 19.02
N ARG A 373 -20.46 -0.12 19.92
CA ARG A 373 -20.51 -0.85 21.20
C ARG A 373 -21.66 -0.42 22.09
N ASN A 374 -21.93 0.87 22.16
CA ASN A 374 -22.97 1.42 23.03
C ASN A 374 -24.37 1.13 22.47
N ARG A 375 -24.58 1.31 21.16
CA ARG A 375 -25.86 1.08 20.51
C ARG A 375 -26.23 -0.40 20.44
N MET A 376 -25.25 -1.30 20.21
CA MET A 376 -25.45 -2.75 20.30
C MET A 376 -26.06 -3.20 21.66
N ARG A 377 -25.75 -2.51 22.76
CA ARG A 377 -26.31 -2.81 24.08
C ARG A 377 -27.75 -2.39 24.20
N MET A 378 -28.22 -1.43 23.43
CA MET A 378 -29.55 -0.83 23.53
C MET A 378 -30.54 -1.36 22.51
N LEU A 379 -30.08 -2.03 21.44
CA LEU A 379 -30.95 -2.56 20.38
C LEU A 379 -31.75 -3.79 20.86
N LYS A 380 -32.98 -3.91 20.36
CA LYS A 380 -33.80 -5.15 20.47
C LYS A 380 -33.11 -6.27 19.64
N SER A 381 -33.42 -7.54 19.99
CA SER A 381 -32.72 -8.70 19.42
C SER A 381 -32.74 -8.75 17.87
N GLU A 382 -33.85 -8.33 17.27
CA GLU A 382 -34.09 -8.38 15.83
C GLU A 382 -33.14 -7.45 15.03
N ASN A 383 -32.76 -6.31 15.60
CA ASN A 383 -31.86 -5.34 14.94
C ASN A 383 -30.38 -5.55 15.29
N LYS A 384 -30.07 -6.46 16.26
CA LYS A 384 -28.69 -6.69 16.71
C LYS A 384 -27.83 -7.35 15.63
N ILE A 385 -28.42 -8.20 14.79
CA ILE A 385 -27.67 -8.96 13.77
C ILE A 385 -27.14 -8.01 12.70
N ALA A 386 -28.00 -7.26 12.03
CA ALA A 386 -27.61 -6.32 10.98
C ALA A 386 -26.64 -5.27 11.51
N TYR A 387 -26.93 -4.70 12.70
CA TYR A 387 -26.07 -3.70 13.31
C TYR A 387 -24.73 -4.28 13.79
N GLY A 388 -24.71 -5.52 14.28
CA GLY A 388 -23.49 -6.24 14.65
C GLY A 388 -22.58 -6.50 13.47
N ILE A 389 -23.15 -6.94 12.35
CA ILE A 389 -22.44 -7.11 11.07
C ILE A 389 -21.92 -5.76 10.57
N ALA A 390 -22.75 -4.73 10.58
CA ALA A 390 -22.34 -3.37 10.21
C ALA A 390 -21.15 -2.89 11.04
N CYS A 391 -21.19 -3.07 12.35
CA CYS A 391 -20.09 -2.71 13.24
C CYS A 391 -18.82 -3.54 12.98
N GLY A 392 -18.96 -4.84 12.70
CA GLY A 392 -17.86 -5.74 12.35
C GLY A 392 -17.19 -5.33 11.03
N LEU A 393 -17.99 -5.05 10.01
CA LEU A 393 -17.52 -4.59 8.69
C LEU A 393 -16.81 -3.24 8.78
N ALA A 394 -17.38 -2.27 9.49
CA ALA A 394 -16.72 -1.01 9.71
C ALA A 394 -15.41 -1.19 10.48
N GLN A 395 -15.37 -2.05 11.51
CA GLN A 395 -14.15 -2.32 12.26
C GLN A 395 -13.08 -3.00 11.39
N ALA A 396 -13.46 -3.94 10.54
CA ALA A 396 -12.56 -4.60 9.59
C ALA A 396 -12.07 -3.61 8.52
N GLY A 397 -12.97 -2.79 7.95
CA GLY A 397 -12.65 -1.79 6.95
C GLY A 397 -11.79 -0.63 7.47
N THR A 398 -11.87 -0.33 8.78
CA THR A 398 -11.15 0.77 9.44
C THR A 398 -9.95 0.30 10.28
N GLY A 399 -9.65 -1.01 10.26
CA GLY A 399 -8.59 -1.62 11.07
C GLY A 399 -7.17 -1.33 10.60
N PHE A 400 -6.99 -0.84 9.38
CA PHE A 400 -5.69 -0.57 8.79
C PHE A 400 -5.28 0.88 9.02
N ASP A 401 -4.09 1.10 9.56
CA ASP A 401 -3.52 2.46 9.66
C ASP A 401 -3.08 2.92 8.27
N HIS A 402 -3.93 3.75 7.63
CA HIS A 402 -3.63 4.29 6.30
C HIS A 402 -2.38 5.16 6.29
N ALA A 403 -1.98 5.72 7.44
CA ALA A 403 -0.73 6.45 7.56
C ALA A 403 0.47 5.57 7.19
N ASP A 404 0.42 4.27 7.44
CA ASP A 404 1.48 3.35 7.05
C ASP A 404 1.74 3.32 5.54
N TYR A 405 0.71 3.39 4.71
CA TYR A 405 0.87 3.44 3.26
C TYR A 405 1.43 4.78 2.79
N VAL A 406 0.95 5.87 3.39
CA VAL A 406 1.49 7.21 3.12
C VAL A 406 2.96 7.30 3.54
N HIS A 407 3.31 6.78 4.72
CA HIS A 407 4.69 6.75 5.21
C HIS A 407 5.62 5.96 4.29
N ARG A 408 5.18 4.82 3.74
CA ARG A 408 5.97 4.06 2.76
C ARG A 408 6.22 4.86 1.48
N MET A 409 5.20 5.58 1.00
CA MET A 409 5.35 6.46 -0.16
C MET A 409 6.31 7.62 0.14
N GLN A 410 6.19 8.27 1.31
CA GLN A 410 7.09 9.34 1.75
C GLN A 410 8.53 8.82 1.90
N ASP A 411 8.72 7.64 2.48
CA ASP A 411 10.05 7.04 2.66
C ASP A 411 10.69 6.70 1.30
N THR A 412 9.91 6.14 0.37
CA THR A 412 10.42 5.87 -0.99
C THR A 412 10.75 7.17 -1.73
N ASN A 413 9.93 8.22 -1.57
CA ASN A 413 10.23 9.51 -2.16
C ASN A 413 11.50 10.16 -1.56
N ALA A 414 11.70 10.03 -0.25
CA ALA A 414 12.93 10.47 0.40
C ALA A 414 14.18 9.71 -0.11
N GLN A 415 14.06 8.40 -0.37
CA GLN A 415 15.14 7.64 -1.01
C GLN A 415 15.44 8.13 -2.43
N LEU A 416 14.42 8.48 -3.22
CA LEU A 416 14.60 9.08 -4.55
C LEU A 416 15.33 10.42 -4.45
N GLN A 417 14.97 11.28 -3.47
CA GLN A 417 15.67 12.53 -3.22
C GLN A 417 17.13 12.31 -2.79
N MET A 418 17.39 11.32 -1.91
CA MET A 418 18.76 10.92 -1.56
C MET A 418 19.57 10.50 -2.80
N MET A 419 18.95 9.77 -3.74
CA MET A 419 19.60 9.42 -5.00
C MET A 419 19.94 10.68 -5.81
N GLN A 420 19.06 11.67 -5.89
CA GLN A 420 19.37 12.94 -6.56
C GLN A 420 20.54 13.66 -5.88
N VAL A 421 20.60 13.66 -4.56
CA VAL A 421 21.74 14.21 -3.81
C VAL A 421 23.03 13.45 -4.13
N LEU A 422 22.99 12.12 -4.17
CA LEU A 422 24.15 11.29 -4.54
C LEU A 422 24.63 11.64 -5.96
N LEU A 423 23.72 11.76 -6.93
CA LEU A 423 24.06 12.12 -8.32
C LEU A 423 24.62 13.54 -8.42
N TRP A 424 24.09 14.49 -7.64
CA TRP A 424 24.62 15.84 -7.53
C TRP A 424 26.02 15.84 -6.92
N LEU A 425 26.26 15.13 -5.83
CA LEU A 425 27.60 15.01 -5.21
C LEU A 425 28.65 14.49 -6.20
N ARG A 426 28.31 13.52 -7.03
CA ARG A 426 29.23 12.97 -8.04
C ARG A 426 29.67 14.01 -9.09
N GLN A 427 28.90 15.06 -9.30
CA GLN A 427 29.16 16.10 -10.30
C GLN A 427 29.91 17.32 -9.72
N GLN A 428 30.12 17.37 -8.39
CA GLN A 428 30.75 18.53 -7.78
C GLN A 428 32.29 18.51 -7.99
N PRO A 429 32.85 19.54 -8.61
CA PRO A 429 34.30 19.60 -8.87
C PRO A 429 35.13 19.89 -7.62
N ASN A 430 34.53 20.52 -6.61
CA ASN A 430 35.21 21.01 -5.41
C ASN A 430 34.51 20.50 -4.14
N LEU A 431 34.54 19.18 -3.93
CA LEU A 431 34.06 18.61 -2.68
C LEU A 431 35.07 18.85 -1.56
N PRO A 432 34.63 19.03 -0.32
CA PRO A 432 35.55 19.07 0.84
C PRO A 432 36.24 17.70 0.95
N GLN A 433 37.50 17.69 1.43
CA GLN A 433 38.24 16.45 1.68
C GLN A 433 37.48 15.46 2.54
N ARG A 434 36.57 15.97 3.37
CA ARG A 434 35.69 15.18 4.23
C ARG A 434 34.27 15.70 4.13
N LEU A 435 33.36 14.88 3.62
CA LEU A 435 31.93 15.17 3.71
C LEU A 435 31.50 15.17 5.17
N THR A 436 30.64 16.11 5.52
CA THR A 436 30.03 16.21 6.85
C THR A 436 28.52 16.38 6.72
N SER A 437 27.75 16.01 7.73
CA SER A 437 26.32 16.27 7.77
C SER A 437 26.01 17.78 7.69
N HIS A 438 26.89 18.63 8.22
CA HIS A 438 26.76 20.09 8.10
C HIS A 438 26.91 20.55 6.65
N TYR A 439 27.91 20.02 5.91
CA TYR A 439 28.07 20.32 4.48
C TYR A 439 26.83 19.91 3.69
N LEU A 440 26.30 18.71 3.93
CA LEU A 440 25.07 18.27 3.25
C LEU A 440 23.90 19.22 3.52
N GLN A 441 23.69 19.62 4.76
CA GLN A 441 22.58 20.50 5.15
C GLN A 441 22.72 21.94 4.61
N SER A 442 23.94 22.43 4.43
CA SER A 442 24.22 23.80 3.98
C SER A 442 24.41 23.94 2.49
N SER A 443 24.88 22.89 1.79
CA SER A 443 25.33 22.98 0.39
C SER A 443 24.43 22.23 -0.59
N VAL A 444 23.67 21.23 -0.14
CA VAL A 444 22.71 20.52 -1.01
C VAL A 444 21.60 21.47 -1.42
N PRO A 445 21.32 21.62 -2.72
CA PRO A 445 20.22 22.43 -3.21
C PRO A 445 18.87 22.00 -2.62
N LYS A 446 18.06 22.97 -2.19
CA LYS A 446 16.76 22.69 -1.53
C LYS A 446 15.73 22.06 -2.45
N ASP A 447 15.88 22.19 -3.74
CA ASP A 447 15.06 21.50 -4.74
C ASP A 447 15.39 20.00 -4.88
N LEU A 448 16.60 19.59 -4.51
CA LEU A 448 16.97 18.18 -4.46
C LEU A 448 16.54 17.52 -3.15
N TYR A 449 16.67 18.23 -2.02
CA TYR A 449 16.22 17.74 -0.71
C TYR A 449 15.81 18.89 0.20
N SER A 450 14.58 18.85 0.69
CA SER A 450 14.05 19.88 1.59
C SER A 450 13.01 19.31 2.57
N SER A 451 13.46 18.48 3.51
CA SER A 451 12.60 18.03 4.60
C SER A 451 12.83 18.88 5.86
N THR A 452 11.75 19.31 6.51
CA THR A 452 11.82 20.05 7.80
C THR A 452 11.90 19.11 9.00
N GLN A 453 11.48 17.87 8.85
CA GLN A 453 11.39 16.87 9.94
C GLN A 453 12.46 15.78 9.87
N ARG A 454 13.06 15.58 8.71
CA ARG A 454 14.04 14.51 8.49
C ARG A 454 15.33 15.08 7.93
N PRO A 455 16.32 15.41 8.79
CA PRO A 455 17.61 15.91 8.32
C PRO A 455 18.34 14.85 7.50
N LEU A 456 18.92 15.24 6.38
CA LEU A 456 19.88 14.44 5.64
C LEU A 456 21.21 14.45 6.39
N THR A 457 21.73 13.29 6.72
CA THR A 457 22.96 13.12 7.50
C THR A 457 23.87 12.06 6.87
N LEU A 458 25.08 11.93 7.38
CA LEU A 458 25.99 10.82 7.10
C LEU A 458 25.92 9.79 8.21
N SER A 459 26.24 8.53 7.87
CA SER A 459 26.58 7.51 8.85
C SER A 459 27.82 7.92 9.66
N GLU A 460 28.03 7.30 10.83
CA GLU A 460 29.17 7.62 11.70
C GLU A 460 30.52 7.41 11.01
N ASP A 461 30.61 6.40 10.16
CA ASP A 461 31.79 6.07 9.34
C ASP A 461 31.86 6.88 8.02
N GLY A 462 30.87 7.72 7.74
CA GLY A 462 30.80 8.52 6.52
C GLY A 462 30.57 7.73 5.22
N SER A 463 30.18 6.47 5.32
CA SER A 463 30.00 5.58 4.16
C SER A 463 28.64 5.66 3.50
N GLU A 464 27.64 6.25 4.17
CA GLU A 464 26.26 6.26 3.71
C GLU A 464 25.58 7.61 3.97
N LEU A 465 24.67 7.99 3.07
CA LEU A 465 23.66 9.01 3.34
C LEU A 465 22.53 8.37 4.17
N ASN A 466 22.04 9.12 5.16
CA ASN A 466 20.99 8.67 6.07
C ASN A 466 19.86 9.67 6.21
N ILE A 467 18.61 9.18 6.25
CA ILE A 467 17.41 9.93 6.61
C ILE A 467 16.57 9.07 7.57
N PRO A 468 16.00 9.63 8.66
CA PRO A 468 15.05 8.90 9.50
C PRO A 468 13.84 8.43 8.70
N ALA A 469 13.41 7.17 8.85
CA ALA A 469 12.20 6.65 8.23
C ALA A 469 10.96 7.05 9.04
N TYR A 470 9.84 7.30 8.35
CA TYR A 470 8.54 7.47 9.01
C TYR A 470 7.90 6.14 9.38
N LYS A 471 8.05 5.14 8.51
CA LYS A 471 7.59 3.79 8.79
C LYS A 471 8.60 3.05 9.68
N LYS A 472 8.17 2.75 10.90
CA LYS A 472 8.91 1.89 11.84
C LYS A 472 8.61 0.43 11.53
N ASP A 473 9.31 -0.15 10.60
CA ASP A 473 9.38 -1.58 10.40
C ASP A 473 10.83 -2.06 10.67
N SER A 474 11.20 -3.24 10.15
CA SER A 474 12.54 -3.84 10.28
C SER A 474 13.73 -2.93 9.92
N ARG A 475 13.48 -1.71 9.45
CA ARG A 475 14.50 -0.68 9.19
C ARG A 475 14.69 0.23 10.42
N GLU A 476 14.95 -0.33 11.57
CA GLU A 476 15.22 0.44 12.81
C GLU A 476 16.29 1.52 12.64
N ARG A 477 17.11 1.41 11.61
CA ARG A 477 18.27 2.30 11.33
C ARG A 477 17.98 3.44 10.35
N GLY A 478 16.73 3.63 9.89
CA GLY A 478 16.39 4.65 8.90
C GLY A 478 16.61 4.21 7.43
N LEU A 479 16.47 5.17 6.53
CA LEU A 479 16.75 5.01 5.09
C LEU A 479 18.23 5.27 4.86
N ARG A 480 18.91 4.43 4.06
CA ARG A 480 20.34 4.48 3.83
C ARG A 480 20.66 4.37 2.37
N LEU A 481 21.68 5.09 1.94
CA LEU A 481 22.17 5.04 0.58
C LEU A 481 23.72 5.06 0.60
N PRO A 482 24.40 4.02 0.07
CA PRO A 482 25.85 3.97 0.10
C PRO A 482 26.47 5.05 -0.78
N LEU A 483 27.58 5.63 -0.31
CA LEU A 483 28.38 6.61 -1.05
C LEU A 483 29.50 5.91 -1.82
N PRO A 484 29.90 6.41 -3.01
CA PRO A 484 31.12 6.01 -3.67
C PRO A 484 32.34 6.13 -2.77
N GLN A 485 33.29 5.19 -2.88
CA GLN A 485 34.50 5.20 -2.06
C GLN A 485 35.24 6.54 -2.12
N ALA A 486 35.31 7.17 -3.29
CA ALA A 486 35.92 8.48 -3.46
C ALA A 486 35.24 9.63 -2.70
N LEU A 487 33.99 9.43 -2.24
CA LEU A 487 33.23 10.40 -1.42
C LEU A 487 33.27 10.07 0.08
N ARG A 488 33.77 8.87 0.45
CA ARG A 488 34.01 8.48 1.82
C ARG A 488 35.24 9.17 2.35
N TYR A 489 35.51 9.04 3.62
CA TYR A 489 36.73 9.56 4.22
C TYR A 489 37.94 9.09 3.42
N GLY A 490 38.69 10.03 2.87
CA GLY A 490 39.99 9.70 2.30
C GLY A 490 40.79 8.97 3.36
N GLU A 491 41.15 7.72 3.10
CA GLU A 491 42.29 7.12 3.79
C GLU A 491 43.47 8.07 3.53
N ILE A 492 43.90 8.72 4.59
CA ILE A 492 45.16 9.48 4.56
C ILE A 492 46.21 8.41 4.34
N GLU A 493 46.73 8.28 3.10
CA GLU A 493 47.99 7.62 2.84
C GLU A 493 49.13 8.31 3.62
#